data_a62699108f8266756768225d27f19147
#
_entry.id   a62699108f8266756768225d27f19147
#
_cell.length_a   1.000
_cell.length_b   1.000
_cell.length_c   1.000
_cell.angle_alpha   90.00
_cell.angle_beta   90.00
_cell.angle_gamma   90.00
#
_symmetry.space_group_name_H-M   'P 1'
#
loop_
_entity.id
_entity.type
_entity.pdbx_description
1 polymer ?
#
loop_
_entity_poly.entity_id
_entity_poly.type
_entity_poly.pdbx_seq_one_letter_code
_entity_poly.pdbx_strand_id
1 'polypeptide(L)'
;YFQPKYELDHCRPSGAEALVRWKKADGTIVSPGDFIPVFESNGFIIRLDYYVWDQVCQFIKNNLAHRGDSEVISVNVSRVNLYNPDFLESLVNLVEKYKIPPKYLNLELTESAFSDDARMIQNAVDYLHKAGFTILMDDFGSGYSSLNVLKDIDIDVLKIDMRFRSEERRVGK
;
A
#
# COMPACT_ATOMS: atom_id res chain seq x y z
N TYR A 1 5.02 6.26 -11.01
CA TYR A 1 6.40 6.40 -10.58
C TYR A 1 6.73 5.36 -9.54
N PHE A 2 8.03 4.97 -9.44
CA PHE A 2 8.50 4.03 -8.43
C PHE A 2 9.51 4.72 -7.53
N GLN A 3 9.30 4.61 -6.21
CA GLN A 3 10.27 5.05 -5.20
C GLN A 3 10.99 3.81 -4.66
N PRO A 4 12.30 3.66 -4.89
CA PRO A 4 13.03 2.47 -4.45
C PRO A 4 13.13 2.40 -2.94
N LYS A 5 13.03 1.17 -2.42
CA LYS A 5 13.28 0.79 -1.03
C LYS A 5 14.64 0.10 -0.93
N TYR A 6 15.36 0.30 0.18
CA TYR A 6 16.68 -0.26 0.38
C TYR A 6 16.78 -0.97 1.73
N GLU A 7 17.49 -2.09 1.73
CA GLU A 7 17.95 -2.72 2.97
C GLU A 7 19.09 -1.89 3.60
N LEU A 8 18.99 -1.68 4.92
CA LEU A 8 19.98 -0.85 5.63
C LEU A 8 21.36 -1.53 5.72
N ASP A 9 21.38 -2.84 5.92
CA ASP A 9 22.62 -3.58 6.18
C ASP A 9 23.54 -3.65 4.96
N HIS A 10 22.99 -3.70 3.76
CA HIS A 10 23.74 -3.91 2.52
C HIS A 10 23.56 -2.81 1.47
N CYS A 11 22.73 -1.80 1.76
CA CYS A 11 22.35 -0.74 0.80
C CYS A 11 21.86 -1.31 -0.55
N ARG A 12 21.21 -2.46 -0.54
CA ARG A 12 20.68 -3.10 -1.75
C ARG A 12 19.20 -2.72 -1.93
N PRO A 13 18.76 -2.52 -3.18
CA PRO A 13 17.34 -2.38 -3.45
C PRO A 13 16.58 -3.61 -2.97
N SER A 14 15.52 -3.41 -2.17
CA SER A 14 14.64 -4.48 -1.67
C SER A 14 13.24 -4.43 -2.29
N GLY A 15 13.02 -3.51 -3.20
CA GLY A 15 11.74 -3.28 -3.86
C GLY A 15 11.49 -1.82 -4.14
N ALA A 16 10.25 -1.48 -4.42
CA ALA A 16 9.84 -0.10 -4.63
C ALA A 16 8.38 0.13 -4.22
N GLU A 17 8.03 1.38 -3.95
CA GLU A 17 6.65 1.82 -3.78
C GLU A 17 6.15 2.49 -5.06
N ALA A 18 4.96 2.08 -5.51
CA ALA A 18 4.30 2.68 -6.66
C ALA A 18 3.50 3.90 -6.24
N LEU A 19 3.91 5.06 -6.71
CA LEU A 19 3.33 6.35 -6.37
C LEU A 19 2.65 6.97 -7.58
N VAL A 20 1.34 7.16 -7.50
CA VAL A 20 0.57 7.85 -8.55
C VAL A 20 0.99 9.32 -8.66
N ARG A 21 1.00 9.83 -9.89
CA ARG A 21 1.22 11.25 -10.20
C ARG A 21 0.24 11.69 -11.27
N TRP A 22 -0.51 12.73 -10.99
CA TRP A 22 -1.44 13.30 -11.97
C TRP A 22 -0.74 14.39 -12.77
N LYS A 23 -0.38 14.06 -14.01
CA LYS A 23 0.25 14.98 -14.94
C LYS A 23 -0.81 15.58 -15.87
N LYS A 24 -0.92 16.91 -15.88
CA LYS A 24 -1.80 17.66 -16.80
C LYS A 24 -1.19 17.72 -18.20
N ALA A 25 -2.01 18.13 -19.18
CA ALA A 25 -1.59 18.28 -20.58
C ALA A 25 -0.46 19.31 -20.77
N ASP A 26 -0.40 20.33 -19.91
CA ASP A 26 0.66 21.35 -19.89
C ASP A 26 1.96 20.88 -19.22
N GLY A 27 2.00 19.63 -18.75
CA GLY A 27 3.14 19.03 -18.06
C GLY A 27 3.18 19.26 -16.55
N THR A 28 2.28 20.08 -15.98
CA THR A 28 2.18 20.33 -14.54
C THR A 28 1.76 19.05 -13.80
N ILE A 29 2.41 18.78 -12.66
CA ILE A 29 2.04 17.65 -11.78
C ILE A 29 1.17 18.19 -10.65
N VAL A 30 -0.04 17.64 -10.52
CA VAL A 30 -0.94 17.88 -9.39
C VAL A 30 -0.46 17.06 -8.20
N SER A 31 -0.42 17.68 -7.02
CA SER A 31 -0.02 16.99 -5.79
C SER A 31 -1.03 15.89 -5.43
N PRO A 32 -0.59 14.68 -5.02
CA PRO A 32 -1.48 13.67 -4.46
C PRO A 32 -2.35 14.19 -3.31
N GLY A 33 -1.80 15.05 -2.44
CA GLY A 33 -2.55 15.69 -1.35
C GLY A 33 -3.72 16.55 -1.80
N ASP A 34 -3.73 17.03 -3.07
CA ASP A 34 -4.80 17.85 -3.61
C ASP A 34 -5.94 17.02 -4.22
N PHE A 35 -5.63 15.85 -4.83
CA PHE A 35 -6.65 15.08 -5.55
C PHE A 35 -7.11 13.81 -4.84
N ILE A 36 -6.26 13.16 -4.05
CA ILE A 36 -6.63 11.91 -3.34
C ILE A 36 -7.81 12.13 -2.38
N PRO A 37 -7.83 13.17 -1.51
CA PRO A 37 -8.98 13.40 -0.63
C PRO A 37 -10.29 13.64 -1.39
N VAL A 38 -10.22 14.32 -2.54
CA VAL A 38 -11.39 14.55 -3.40
C VAL A 38 -11.88 13.22 -4.00
N PHE A 39 -10.96 12.37 -4.46
CA PHE A 39 -11.32 11.07 -5.04
C PHE A 39 -11.84 10.08 -3.98
N GLU A 40 -11.35 10.16 -2.76
CA GLU A 40 -11.91 9.39 -1.63
C GLU A 40 -13.33 9.84 -1.29
N SER A 41 -13.56 11.15 -1.23
CA SER A 41 -14.88 11.70 -0.87
C SER A 41 -16.00 11.37 -1.87
N ASN A 42 -15.65 11.18 -3.15
CA ASN A 42 -16.60 10.86 -4.22
C ASN A 42 -16.52 9.40 -4.71
N GLY A 43 -15.68 8.56 -4.09
CA GLY A 43 -15.52 7.15 -4.43
C GLY A 43 -14.70 6.88 -5.70
N PHE A 44 -14.21 7.90 -6.40
CA PHE A 44 -13.39 7.72 -7.60
C PHE A 44 -12.04 7.03 -7.30
N ILE A 45 -11.58 7.11 -6.04
CA ILE A 45 -10.34 6.48 -5.57
C ILE A 45 -10.30 4.98 -5.88
N ILE A 46 -11.43 4.28 -5.81
CA ILE A 46 -11.52 2.84 -6.13
C ILE A 46 -11.04 2.57 -7.57
N ARG A 47 -11.43 3.41 -8.51
CA ARG A 47 -11.02 3.28 -9.92
C ARG A 47 -9.54 3.65 -10.11
N LEU A 48 -9.06 4.64 -9.38
CA LEU A 48 -7.67 5.04 -9.43
C LEU A 48 -6.76 3.95 -8.86
N ASP A 49 -7.09 3.40 -7.70
CA ASP A 49 -6.32 2.35 -7.05
C ASP A 49 -6.24 1.12 -7.95
N TYR A 50 -7.39 0.67 -8.48
CA TYR A 50 -7.42 -0.46 -9.43
C TYR A 50 -6.54 -0.20 -10.67
N TYR A 51 -6.58 1.01 -11.22
CA TYR A 51 -5.72 1.38 -12.34
C TYR A 51 -4.23 1.27 -11.98
N VAL A 52 -3.84 1.77 -10.80
CA VAL A 52 -2.45 1.67 -10.33
C VAL A 52 -2.04 0.22 -10.13
N TRP A 53 -2.88 -0.60 -9.50
CA TRP A 53 -2.61 -2.02 -9.28
C TRP A 53 -2.46 -2.78 -10.61
N ASP A 54 -3.33 -2.50 -11.59
CA ASP A 54 -3.26 -3.11 -12.93
C ASP A 54 -1.94 -2.77 -13.63
N GLN A 55 -1.50 -1.51 -13.58
CA GLN A 55 -0.21 -1.08 -14.13
C GLN A 55 0.98 -1.74 -13.43
N VAL A 56 0.92 -1.88 -12.12
CA VAL A 56 1.98 -2.54 -11.33
C VAL A 56 2.02 -4.03 -11.63
N CYS A 57 0.87 -4.71 -11.69
CA CYS A 57 0.82 -6.12 -12.08
C CYS A 57 1.37 -6.37 -13.47
N GLN A 58 1.08 -5.49 -14.44
CA GLN A 58 1.66 -5.55 -15.77
C GLN A 58 3.19 -5.39 -15.76
N PHE A 59 3.69 -4.45 -14.94
CA PHE A 59 5.13 -4.24 -14.76
C PHE A 59 5.82 -5.48 -14.16
N ILE A 60 5.28 -6.05 -13.09
CA ILE A 60 5.80 -7.28 -12.45
C ILE A 60 5.81 -8.43 -13.46
N LYS A 61 4.71 -8.65 -14.20
CA LYS A 61 4.63 -9.68 -15.25
C LYS A 61 5.74 -9.53 -16.28
N ASN A 62 5.98 -8.31 -16.74
CA ASN A 62 7.01 -8.05 -17.74
C ASN A 62 8.42 -8.36 -17.21
N ASN A 63 8.70 -8.00 -15.94
CA ASN A 63 9.98 -8.33 -15.30
C ASN A 63 10.16 -9.84 -15.15
N LEU A 64 9.15 -10.56 -14.68
CA LEU A 64 9.19 -12.02 -14.57
C LEU A 64 9.43 -12.70 -15.94
N ALA A 65 8.81 -12.19 -17.00
CA ALA A 65 8.97 -12.72 -18.37
C ALA A 65 10.38 -12.49 -18.92
N HIS A 66 11.04 -11.37 -18.58
CA HIS A 66 12.34 -11.02 -19.13
C HIS A 66 13.53 -11.47 -18.28
N ARG A 67 13.37 -11.53 -16.96
CA ARG A 67 14.45 -11.80 -16.00
C ARG A 67 14.28 -13.11 -15.24
N GLY A 68 13.08 -13.71 -15.28
CA GLY A 68 12.72 -14.85 -14.42
C GLY A 68 12.47 -14.47 -12.96
N ASP A 69 12.63 -13.20 -12.61
CA ASP A 69 12.37 -12.63 -11.28
C ASP A 69 11.86 -11.19 -11.40
N SER A 70 11.32 -10.63 -10.31
CA SER A 70 10.85 -9.26 -10.23
C SER A 70 11.17 -8.67 -8.85
N GLU A 71 11.30 -7.35 -8.82
CA GLU A 71 11.30 -6.61 -7.56
C GLU A 71 9.90 -6.65 -6.93
N VAL A 72 9.87 -6.65 -5.59
CA VAL A 72 8.62 -6.50 -4.83
C VAL A 72 8.14 -5.07 -4.94
N ILE A 73 6.90 -4.87 -5.39
CA ILE A 73 6.31 -3.54 -5.53
C ILE A 73 5.17 -3.38 -4.54
N SER A 74 5.24 -2.32 -3.75
CA SER A 74 4.13 -1.94 -2.88
C SER A 74 3.19 -0.98 -3.58
N VAL A 75 1.91 -1.14 -3.32
CA VAL A 75 0.83 -0.25 -3.78
C VAL A 75 -0.01 0.22 -2.61
N ASN A 76 -0.40 1.47 -2.66
CA ASN A 76 -1.33 2.03 -1.69
C ASN A 76 -2.75 1.48 -1.92
N VAL A 77 -3.45 1.22 -0.82
CA VAL A 77 -4.86 0.81 -0.79
C VAL A 77 -5.62 1.82 0.05
N SER A 78 -6.49 2.62 -0.58
CA SER A 78 -7.35 3.55 0.16
C SER A 78 -8.31 2.78 1.06
N ARG A 79 -8.55 3.31 2.27
CA ARG A 79 -9.54 2.76 3.21
C ARG A 79 -10.92 2.58 2.58
N VAL A 80 -11.29 3.38 1.58
CA VAL A 80 -12.56 3.27 0.86
C VAL A 80 -12.72 1.90 0.20
N ASN A 81 -11.61 1.29 -0.26
CA ASN A 81 -11.63 -0.06 -0.83
C ASN A 81 -12.03 -1.13 0.18
N LEU A 82 -11.67 -0.99 1.46
CA LEU A 82 -12.00 -1.97 2.50
C LEU A 82 -13.50 -2.13 2.71
N TYR A 83 -14.29 -1.09 2.40
CA TYR A 83 -15.75 -1.12 2.45
C TYR A 83 -16.40 -1.57 1.13
N ASN A 84 -15.60 -1.75 0.07
CA ASN A 84 -16.10 -2.28 -1.20
C ASN A 84 -16.14 -3.82 -1.14
N PRO A 85 -17.32 -4.46 -1.26
CA PRO A 85 -17.43 -5.92 -1.17
C PRO A 85 -16.63 -6.65 -2.25
N ASP A 86 -16.40 -6.02 -3.41
CA ASP A 86 -15.68 -6.62 -4.54
C ASP A 86 -14.15 -6.45 -4.44
N PHE A 87 -13.67 -5.72 -3.43
CA PHE A 87 -12.25 -5.36 -3.31
C PHE A 87 -11.32 -6.57 -3.25
N LEU A 88 -11.58 -7.47 -2.31
CA LEU A 88 -10.71 -8.63 -2.06
C LEU A 88 -10.63 -9.55 -3.29
N GLU A 89 -11.79 -9.83 -3.89
CA GLU A 89 -11.87 -10.66 -5.09
C GLU A 89 -11.21 -9.97 -6.30
N SER A 90 -11.37 -8.66 -6.45
CA SER A 90 -10.76 -7.91 -7.56
C SER A 90 -9.24 -7.93 -7.52
N LEU A 91 -8.61 -7.88 -6.33
CA LEU A 91 -7.16 -8.02 -6.17
C LEU A 91 -6.66 -9.41 -6.53
N VAL A 92 -7.33 -10.46 -6.04
CA VAL A 92 -6.99 -11.84 -6.37
C VAL A 92 -7.12 -12.09 -7.86
N ASN A 93 -8.24 -11.71 -8.46
CA ASN A 93 -8.47 -11.82 -9.90
C ASN A 93 -7.42 -11.07 -10.72
N LEU A 94 -6.92 -9.95 -10.21
CA LEU A 94 -5.91 -9.15 -10.89
C LEU A 94 -4.56 -9.89 -10.97
N VAL A 95 -4.07 -10.45 -9.88
CA VAL A 95 -2.81 -11.22 -9.88
C VAL A 95 -2.94 -12.51 -10.68
N GLU A 96 -4.10 -13.15 -10.67
CA GLU A 96 -4.41 -14.31 -11.51
C GLU A 96 -4.45 -13.97 -13.01
N LYS A 97 -5.10 -12.86 -13.38
CA LYS A 97 -5.14 -12.32 -14.76
C LYS A 97 -3.74 -12.18 -15.34
N TYR A 98 -2.81 -11.65 -14.54
CA TYR A 98 -1.43 -11.45 -14.95
C TYR A 98 -0.53 -12.67 -14.73
N LYS A 99 -1.03 -13.70 -14.01
CA LYS A 99 -0.28 -14.91 -13.62
C LYS A 99 1.00 -14.56 -12.86
N ILE A 100 0.90 -13.64 -11.91
CA ILE A 100 2.00 -13.24 -11.05
C ILE A 100 1.79 -13.80 -9.64
N PRO A 101 2.85 -14.26 -8.96
CA PRO A 101 2.76 -14.65 -7.55
C PRO A 101 2.42 -13.43 -6.68
N PRO A 102 1.42 -13.51 -5.76
CA PRO A 102 1.02 -12.38 -4.90
C PRO A 102 2.16 -11.78 -4.09
N LYS A 103 3.17 -12.57 -3.73
CA LYS A 103 4.36 -12.14 -2.99
C LYS A 103 5.14 -10.97 -3.61
N TYR A 104 4.93 -10.67 -4.89
CA TYR A 104 5.55 -9.53 -5.57
C TYR A 104 4.73 -8.24 -5.49
N LEU A 105 3.50 -8.32 -4.99
CA LEU A 105 2.60 -7.18 -4.82
C LEU A 105 2.27 -6.99 -3.33
N ASN A 106 2.94 -6.05 -2.69
CA ASN A 106 2.67 -5.68 -1.31
C ASN A 106 1.55 -4.63 -1.25
N LEU A 107 0.69 -4.72 -0.23
CA LEU A 107 -0.44 -3.81 -0.04
C LEU A 107 -0.18 -2.89 1.15
N GLU A 108 -0.17 -1.58 0.93
CA GLU A 108 0.06 -0.58 1.97
C GLU A 108 -1.27 0.04 2.39
N LEU A 109 -1.59 -0.11 3.68
CA LEU A 109 -2.76 0.48 4.33
C LEU A 109 -2.29 1.54 5.33
N THR A 110 -2.88 2.72 5.30
CA THR A 110 -2.55 3.76 6.27
C THR A 110 -3.02 3.39 7.67
N GLU A 111 -2.34 3.87 8.70
CA GLU A 111 -2.73 3.70 10.12
C GLU A 111 -4.21 4.01 10.35
N SER A 112 -4.72 5.09 9.74
CA SER A 112 -6.11 5.51 9.89
C SER A 112 -7.14 4.49 9.36
N ALA A 113 -6.75 3.64 8.42
CA ALA A 113 -7.64 2.59 7.91
C ALA A 113 -8.00 1.56 9.00
N PHE A 114 -7.11 1.36 9.98
CA PHE A 114 -7.27 0.39 11.06
C PHE A 114 -8.09 0.89 12.25
N SER A 115 -8.49 2.16 12.27
CA SER A 115 -9.20 2.77 13.40
C SER A 115 -10.71 2.58 13.39
N ASP A 116 -11.31 2.19 12.26
CA ASP A 116 -12.77 2.17 12.10
C ASP A 116 -13.39 0.84 12.58
N ASP A 117 -13.43 -0.20 11.74
CA ASP A 117 -13.97 -1.53 12.10
C ASP A 117 -12.85 -2.57 12.12
N ALA A 118 -12.23 -2.74 13.31
CA ALA A 118 -11.10 -3.66 13.49
C ALA A 118 -11.42 -5.10 13.06
N ARG A 119 -12.66 -5.58 13.27
CA ARG A 119 -13.05 -6.95 12.88
C ARG A 119 -13.14 -7.11 11.36
N MET A 120 -13.72 -6.12 10.68
CA MET A 120 -13.81 -6.13 9.22
C MET A 120 -12.42 -6.12 8.60
N ILE A 121 -11.54 -5.28 9.12
CA ILE A 121 -10.16 -5.16 8.64
C ILE A 121 -9.36 -6.43 8.90
N GLN A 122 -9.49 -7.03 10.10
CA GLN A 122 -8.86 -8.31 10.41
C GLN A 122 -9.29 -9.39 9.41
N ASN A 123 -10.59 -9.50 9.11
CA ASN A 123 -11.10 -10.46 8.14
C ASN A 123 -10.52 -10.21 6.72
N ALA A 124 -10.39 -8.95 6.32
CA ALA A 124 -9.78 -8.60 5.04
C ALA A 124 -8.29 -8.95 4.99
N VAL A 125 -7.53 -8.64 6.04
CA VAL A 125 -6.11 -8.99 6.17
C VAL A 125 -5.93 -10.51 6.15
N ASP A 126 -6.71 -11.26 6.93
CA ASP A 126 -6.67 -12.73 6.95
C ASP A 126 -6.95 -13.34 5.57
N TYR A 127 -7.90 -12.78 4.82
CA TYR A 127 -8.21 -13.22 3.47
C TYR A 127 -7.02 -12.98 2.52
N LEU A 128 -6.44 -11.78 2.56
CA LEU A 128 -5.31 -11.40 1.72
C LEU A 128 -4.05 -12.22 2.04
N HIS A 129 -3.78 -12.49 3.33
CA HIS A 129 -2.69 -13.38 3.74
C HIS A 129 -2.89 -14.81 3.19
N LYS A 130 -4.10 -15.36 3.28
CA LYS A 130 -4.42 -16.68 2.70
C LYS A 130 -4.23 -16.70 1.19
N ALA A 131 -4.44 -15.57 0.51
CA ALA A 131 -4.18 -15.41 -0.91
C ALA A 131 -2.68 -15.19 -1.22
N GLY A 132 -1.82 -15.00 -0.21
CA GLY A 132 -0.36 -14.87 -0.34
C GLY A 132 0.16 -13.45 -0.50
N PHE A 133 -0.65 -12.44 -0.18
CA PHE A 133 -0.21 -11.04 -0.16
C PHE A 133 0.53 -10.71 1.15
N THR A 134 1.40 -9.72 1.08
CA THR A 134 2.07 -9.10 2.23
C THR A 134 1.42 -7.76 2.51
N ILE A 135 1.07 -7.51 3.77
CA ILE A 135 0.34 -6.31 4.21
C ILE A 135 1.28 -5.40 5.01
N LEU A 136 1.35 -4.15 4.60
CA LEU A 136 2.15 -3.12 5.26
C LEU A 136 1.22 -2.09 5.90
N MET A 137 1.53 -1.69 7.12
CA MET A 137 0.92 -0.52 7.75
C MET A 137 1.79 0.70 7.49
N ASP A 138 1.23 1.73 6.85
CA ASP A 138 1.91 2.98 6.54
C ASP A 138 1.53 4.11 7.52
N ASP A 139 2.40 5.12 7.60
CA ASP A 139 2.25 6.32 8.44
C ASP A 139 2.06 6.04 9.95
N PHE A 140 2.59 4.91 10.45
CA PHE A 140 2.46 4.57 11.87
C PHE A 140 3.08 5.63 12.79
N GLY A 141 2.29 6.09 13.77
CA GLY A 141 2.68 7.14 14.71
C GLY A 141 2.31 8.54 14.25
N SER A 142 1.62 8.68 13.12
CA SER A 142 1.08 9.97 12.66
C SER A 142 -0.23 10.36 13.35
N GLY A 143 -0.92 9.42 13.99
CA GLY A 143 -2.22 9.55 14.64
C GLY A 143 -2.25 9.07 16.08
N TYR A 144 -3.44 8.93 16.61
CA TYR A 144 -3.71 8.40 17.97
C TYR A 144 -3.84 6.88 18.00
N SER A 145 -3.28 6.17 17.03
CA SER A 145 -3.38 4.71 17.03
C SER A 145 -2.65 4.15 18.23
N SER A 146 -3.42 3.53 19.06
CA SER A 146 -2.87 2.81 20.19
C SER A 146 -2.13 1.57 19.66
N LEU A 147 -1.00 1.22 20.28
CA LEU A 147 -0.32 -0.07 20.12
C LEU A 147 -1.29 -1.28 20.22
N ASN A 148 -2.52 -1.03 20.71
CA ASN A 148 -3.58 -2.03 20.77
C ASN A 148 -4.04 -2.52 19.38
N VAL A 149 -4.02 -1.65 18.34
CA VAL A 149 -4.36 -2.08 16.97
C VAL A 149 -3.40 -3.16 16.48
N LEU A 150 -2.10 -3.01 16.79
CA LEU A 150 -1.08 -3.98 16.40
C LEU A 150 -1.16 -5.33 17.13
N LYS A 151 -1.94 -5.43 18.23
CA LYS A 151 -2.15 -6.69 18.94
C LYS A 151 -3.19 -7.58 18.27
N ASP A 152 -4.14 -6.94 17.60
CA ASP A 152 -5.33 -7.60 17.10
C ASP A 152 -5.27 -7.85 15.59
N ILE A 153 -4.33 -7.20 14.88
CA ILE A 153 -4.22 -7.29 13.42
C ILE A 153 -2.82 -7.76 13.05
N ASP A 154 -2.75 -8.84 12.26
CA ASP A 154 -1.49 -9.42 11.79
C ASP A 154 -0.94 -8.61 10.61
N ILE A 155 0.04 -7.74 10.89
CA ILE A 155 0.72 -6.88 9.92
C ILE A 155 2.14 -7.38 9.71
N ASP A 156 2.55 -7.58 8.45
CA ASP A 156 3.89 -8.08 8.11
C ASP A 156 4.98 -7.02 8.27
N VAL A 157 4.68 -5.77 7.90
CA VAL A 157 5.67 -4.67 7.90
C VAL A 157 5.05 -3.39 8.43
N LEU A 158 5.76 -2.72 9.33
CA LEU A 158 5.39 -1.44 9.89
C LEU A 158 6.27 -0.33 9.31
N LYS A 159 5.68 0.65 8.63
CA LYS A 159 6.34 1.85 8.14
C LYS A 159 6.14 2.99 9.13
N ILE A 160 7.21 3.41 9.79
CA ILE A 160 7.16 4.44 10.84
C ILE A 160 7.23 5.82 10.18
N ASP A 161 6.23 6.68 10.49
CA ASP A 161 6.25 8.08 10.06
C ASP A 161 7.45 8.83 10.65
N MET A 162 8.09 9.66 9.85
CA MET A 162 9.27 10.44 10.29
C MET A 162 8.94 11.40 11.46
N ARG A 163 7.68 11.83 11.60
CA ARG A 163 7.23 12.68 12.71
C ARG A 163 7.29 11.96 14.06
N PHE A 164 6.98 10.66 14.09
CA PHE A 164 7.14 9.83 15.28
C PHE A 164 8.56 9.86 15.82
N ARG A 165 9.56 9.84 14.95
CA ARG A 165 10.99 9.90 15.31
C ARG A 165 11.43 11.26 15.86
N SER A 166 10.73 12.36 15.53
CA SER A 166 11.07 13.71 15.99
C SER A 166 10.52 14.04 17.38
N GLU A 167 9.46 13.38 17.85
CA GLU A 167 8.88 13.60 19.17
C GLU A 167 9.71 12.94 20.28
N GLU A 168 10.29 11.76 20.08
CA GLU A 168 11.19 11.13 21.04
C GLU A 168 12.43 11.97 21.38
N ARG A 169 12.91 12.80 20.44
CA ARG A 169 14.04 13.72 20.69
C ARG A 169 13.67 14.90 21.62
N ARG A 170 12.38 15.19 21.80
CA ARG A 170 11.93 16.30 22.67
C ARG A 170 11.72 15.87 24.13
N VAL A 171 11.55 14.59 24.40
CA VAL A 171 11.31 14.06 25.76
C VAL A 171 12.63 13.77 26.51
N GLY A 172 13.75 13.79 25.83
CA GLY A 172 15.09 13.46 26.39
C GLY A 172 15.98 14.66 26.71
N LYS A 173 15.40 15.84 27.12
CA LYS A 173 16.16 16.97 27.68
C LYS A 173 15.63 17.39 29.01
#